data_0d7998485f28e3f48eb718ec3e9e30e3
#
_entry.id   0d7998485f28e3f48eb718ec3e9e30e3
#
_cell.length_a   1.000
_cell.length_b   1.000
_cell.length_c   1.000
_cell.angle_alpha   90.00
_cell.angle_beta   90.00
_cell.angle_gamma   90.00
#
_symmetry.space_group_name_H-M   'P 1'
#
loop_
_entity.id
_entity.type
_entity.pdbx_description
1 polymer ?
#
loop_
_entity_poly.entity_id
_entity_poly.type
_entity_poly.pdbx_seq_one_letter_code
_entity_poly.pdbx_strand_id
1 'polypeptide(L)'
;MGENKNARLKREDFLEGMSRVAQTVSVVTTDGRAGRAGVTIGAMCSVSADPPIVLVCIHHQSRVAPSIRQNSIFCINVLADSMEDFANTFASMASAEDMF
;
A
#
# COMPACT_ATOMS: atom_id res chain seq x y z
N MET A 1 32.31 -8.37 -18.46
CA MET A 1 31.89 -7.40 -17.72
C MET A 1 32.58 -7.27 -16.40
N GLY A 2 33.12 -6.21 -16.19
CA GLY A 2 33.90 -6.06 -15.00
C GLY A 2 33.06 -6.26 -13.76
N GLU A 3 33.61 -6.82 -12.78
CA GLU A 3 32.99 -6.89 -11.55
C GLU A 3 33.08 -5.56 -10.95
N ASN A 4 31.97 -4.94 -10.75
CA ASN A 4 31.93 -3.70 -10.04
C ASN A 4 31.56 -4.01 -8.61
N LYS A 5 32.55 -3.92 -7.73
CA LYS A 5 32.30 -4.22 -6.34
C LYS A 5 31.38 -3.24 -5.67
N ASN A 6 31.14 -2.09 -6.31
CA ASN A 6 30.26 -1.06 -5.79
C ASN A 6 28.96 -0.98 -6.59
N ALA A 7 28.56 -2.13 -7.15
CA ALA A 7 27.39 -2.16 -8.01
C ALA A 7 26.08 -1.96 -7.28
N ARG A 8 26.11 -1.77 -5.99
CA ARG A 8 24.88 -1.52 -5.26
C ARG A 8 24.25 -0.23 -5.70
N LEU A 9 22.96 -0.29 -5.96
CA LEU A 9 22.19 0.88 -6.30
C LEU A 9 22.13 1.79 -5.09
N LYS A 10 22.43 3.05 -5.27
CA LYS A 10 22.30 4.01 -4.19
C LYS A 10 20.86 4.29 -3.91
N ARG A 11 20.54 4.60 -2.66
CA ARG A 11 19.17 4.89 -2.28
C ARG A 11 18.57 6.02 -3.12
N GLU A 12 19.34 7.07 -3.37
CA GLU A 12 18.88 8.21 -4.16
C GLU A 12 18.53 7.80 -5.58
N ASP A 13 19.37 6.95 -6.19
CA ASP A 13 19.11 6.50 -7.55
C ASP A 13 17.92 5.58 -7.62
N PHE A 14 17.74 4.74 -6.62
CA PHE A 14 16.57 3.89 -6.53
C PHE A 14 15.30 4.72 -6.44
N LEU A 15 15.28 5.71 -5.56
CA LEU A 15 14.09 6.56 -5.40
C LEU A 15 13.81 7.37 -6.66
N GLU A 16 14.86 7.87 -7.32
CA GLU A 16 14.69 8.58 -8.57
C GLU A 16 14.06 7.68 -9.63
N GLY A 17 14.57 6.46 -9.77
CA GLY A 17 14.03 5.50 -10.71
C GLY A 17 12.59 5.14 -10.42
N MET A 18 12.29 4.86 -9.15
CA MET A 18 10.94 4.48 -8.76
C MET A 18 9.94 5.61 -8.94
N SER A 19 10.39 6.86 -8.81
CA SER A 19 9.51 8.00 -9.00
C SER A 19 8.99 8.08 -10.44
N ARG A 20 9.66 7.43 -11.38
CA ARG A 20 9.27 7.42 -12.79
C ARG A 20 8.38 6.25 -13.15
N VAL A 21 8.20 5.31 -12.24
CA VAL A 21 7.34 4.16 -12.48
C VAL A 21 5.91 4.58 -12.21
N ALA A 22 5.06 4.46 -13.22
CA ALA A 22 3.65 4.78 -13.05
C ALA A 22 3.01 3.73 -12.17
N GLN A 23 2.46 4.15 -11.06
CA GLN A 23 1.79 3.24 -10.13
C GLN A 23 0.43 3.80 -9.77
N THR A 24 -0.53 2.89 -9.65
CA THR A 24 -1.84 3.23 -9.14
C THR A 24 -1.77 3.35 -7.64
N VAL A 25 -2.28 4.45 -7.11
CA VAL A 25 -2.38 4.62 -5.66
C VAL A 25 -3.72 4.08 -5.21
N SER A 26 -3.69 3.25 -4.18
CA SER A 26 -4.90 2.62 -3.65
C SER A 26 -4.95 2.79 -2.14
N VAL A 27 -6.15 2.73 -1.59
CA VAL A 27 -6.36 2.69 -0.15
C VAL A 27 -6.96 1.34 0.20
N VAL A 28 -6.31 0.63 1.10
CA VAL A 28 -6.83 -0.62 1.64
C VAL A 28 -7.55 -0.29 2.94
N THR A 29 -8.79 -0.74 3.04
CA THR A 29 -9.59 -0.52 4.23
C THR A 29 -10.06 -1.84 4.79
N THR A 30 -10.32 -1.88 6.08
CA THR A 30 -10.88 -3.04 6.74
C THR A 30 -11.85 -2.60 7.83
N ASP A 31 -12.79 -3.48 8.15
CA ASP A 31 -13.74 -3.25 9.21
C ASP A 31 -14.14 -4.59 9.78
N GLY A 32 -14.51 -4.62 11.04
CA GLY A 32 -14.93 -5.84 11.68
C GLY A 32 -14.61 -5.83 13.16
N ARG A 33 -14.31 -7.00 13.68
CA ARG A 33 -14.08 -7.19 15.12
C ARG A 33 -12.97 -6.31 15.67
N ALA A 34 -11.92 -6.09 14.88
CA ALA A 34 -10.79 -5.26 15.29
C ALA A 34 -11.02 -3.77 15.05
N GLY A 35 -12.19 -3.40 14.52
CA GLY A 35 -12.51 -2.01 14.22
C GLY A 35 -12.14 -1.64 12.80
N ARG A 36 -12.33 -0.37 12.48
CA ARG A 36 -12.06 0.17 11.16
C ARG A 36 -10.64 0.67 11.06
N ALA A 37 -10.01 0.43 9.94
CA ALA A 37 -8.67 0.94 9.69
C ALA A 37 -8.45 1.05 8.19
N GLY A 38 -7.49 1.87 7.81
CA GLY A 38 -7.15 2.02 6.41
C GLY A 38 -5.73 2.50 6.23
N VAL A 39 -5.14 2.24 5.07
CA VAL A 39 -3.80 2.67 4.74
C VAL A 39 -3.67 2.83 3.23
N THR A 40 -2.91 3.83 2.83
CA THR A 40 -2.56 4.03 1.43
C THR A 40 -1.45 3.06 1.06
N ILE A 41 -1.60 2.38 -0.06
CA ILE A 41 -0.58 1.49 -0.58
C ILE A 41 -0.24 1.86 -2.01
N GLY A 42 1.01 1.57 -2.40
CA GLY A 42 1.44 1.74 -3.78
C GLY A 42 1.81 0.43 -4.46
N ALA A 43 1.73 -0.68 -3.74
CA ALA A 43 2.14 -1.97 -4.27
C ALA A 43 0.98 -2.96 -4.21
N MET A 44 0.47 -3.31 -5.36
CA MET A 44 -0.63 -4.26 -5.51
C MET A 44 -0.49 -4.94 -6.86
N CYS A 45 -0.78 -6.22 -6.90
CA CYS A 45 -0.89 -6.91 -8.19
C CYS A 45 -1.87 -8.06 -8.10
N SER A 46 -2.44 -8.41 -9.24
CA SER A 46 -3.26 -9.61 -9.32
C SER A 46 -2.36 -10.83 -9.40
N VAL A 47 -2.73 -11.86 -8.70
CA VAL A 47 -1.97 -13.12 -8.67
C VAL A 47 -2.68 -14.16 -9.49
N SER A 48 -4.00 -14.26 -9.37
CA SER A 48 -4.77 -15.29 -10.03
C SER A 48 -6.20 -14.79 -10.21
N ALA A 49 -6.84 -15.21 -11.30
CA ALA A 49 -8.23 -14.90 -11.54
C ALA A 49 -9.15 -16.02 -11.06
N ASP A 50 -8.64 -17.25 -11.00
CA ASP A 50 -9.43 -18.41 -10.62
C ASP A 50 -8.55 -19.39 -9.84
N PRO A 51 -8.62 -19.37 -8.51
CA PRO A 51 -9.44 -18.47 -7.69
C PRO A 51 -8.95 -17.03 -7.73
N PRO A 52 -9.81 -16.07 -7.45
CA PRO A 52 -9.39 -14.66 -7.46
C PRO A 52 -8.47 -14.36 -6.28
N ILE A 53 -7.26 -13.99 -6.58
CA ILE A 53 -6.23 -13.69 -5.58
C ILE A 53 -5.54 -12.40 -5.96
N VAL A 54 -5.41 -11.51 -4.99
CA VAL A 54 -4.68 -10.26 -5.16
C VAL A 54 -3.63 -10.16 -4.06
N LEU A 55 -2.50 -9.59 -4.39
CA LEU A 55 -1.42 -9.34 -3.44
C LEU A 55 -1.34 -7.85 -3.16
N VAL A 56 -1.32 -7.50 -1.89
CA VAL A 56 -1.06 -6.13 -1.47
C VAL A 56 0.11 -6.14 -0.48
N CYS A 57 0.94 -5.12 -0.58
CA CYS A 57 2.08 -4.99 0.32
C CYS A 57 1.82 -3.90 1.33
N ILE A 58 1.83 -4.26 2.59
CA ILE A 58 1.60 -3.35 3.70
C ILE A 58 2.79 -3.43 4.63
N HIS A 59 3.33 -2.27 4.99
CA HIS A 59 4.49 -2.23 5.87
C HIS A 59 4.19 -2.98 7.16
N HIS A 60 5.14 -3.80 7.61
CA HIS A 60 4.92 -4.66 8.78
C HIS A 60 4.65 -3.87 10.07
N GLN A 61 5.07 -2.61 10.13
CA GLN A 61 4.81 -1.75 11.28
C GLN A 61 3.51 -0.99 11.17
N SER A 62 2.77 -1.17 10.08
CA SER A 62 1.48 -0.52 9.90
C SER A 62 0.47 -1.05 10.88
N ARG A 63 -0.32 -0.15 11.44
CA ARG A 63 -1.38 -0.54 12.39
C ARG A 63 -2.51 -1.31 11.71
N VAL A 64 -2.62 -1.18 10.40
CA VAL A 64 -3.72 -1.83 9.68
C VAL A 64 -3.48 -3.32 9.52
N ALA A 65 -2.22 -3.76 9.49
CA ALA A 65 -1.93 -5.18 9.25
C ALA A 65 -2.56 -6.11 10.29
N PRO A 66 -2.40 -5.88 11.61
CA PRO A 66 -3.09 -6.73 12.57
C PRO A 66 -4.60 -6.61 12.48
N SER A 67 -5.13 -5.44 12.16
CA SER A 67 -6.59 -5.27 12.03
C SER A 67 -7.13 -6.11 10.89
N ILE A 68 -6.44 -6.15 9.76
CA ILE A 68 -6.87 -6.98 8.63
C ILE A 68 -6.85 -8.46 9.02
N ARG A 69 -5.81 -8.89 9.71
CA ARG A 69 -5.72 -10.29 10.13
C ARG A 69 -6.87 -10.69 11.04
N GLN A 70 -7.24 -9.81 11.97
CA GLN A 70 -8.32 -10.09 12.88
C GLN A 70 -9.68 -9.98 12.22
N ASN A 71 -9.85 -9.01 11.34
CA ASN A 71 -11.12 -8.82 10.63
C ASN A 71 -11.32 -9.84 9.51
N SER A 72 -10.23 -10.39 8.97
CA SER A 72 -10.23 -11.37 7.89
C SER A 72 -10.88 -10.86 6.62
N ILE A 73 -10.90 -9.56 6.42
CA ILE A 73 -11.47 -8.95 5.24
C ILE A 73 -10.81 -7.61 4.99
N PHE A 74 -10.66 -7.26 3.73
CA PHE A 74 -10.22 -5.92 3.36
C PHE A 74 -10.82 -5.54 2.01
N CYS A 75 -10.83 -4.25 1.75
CA CYS A 75 -11.31 -3.70 0.50
C CYS A 75 -10.22 -2.83 -0.11
N ILE A 76 -10.05 -2.92 -1.42
CA ILE A 76 -9.08 -2.12 -2.15
C ILE A 76 -9.83 -1.03 -2.89
N ASN A 77 -9.47 0.21 -2.63
CA ASN A 77 -10.10 1.36 -3.26
C ASN A 77 -9.08 2.04 -4.15
N VAL A 78 -9.25 1.92 -5.45
CA VAL A 78 -8.34 2.52 -6.43
C VAL A 78 -8.72 3.99 -6.58
N LEU A 79 -7.76 4.88 -6.41
CA LEU A 79 -8.04 6.31 -6.37
C LEU A 79 -7.77 6.96 -7.72
N ALA A 80 -8.59 7.95 -8.04
CA ALA A 80 -8.33 8.83 -9.17
C ALA A 80 -7.29 9.87 -8.80
N ASP A 81 -6.67 10.49 -9.80
CA ASP A 81 -5.65 11.51 -9.57
C ASP A 81 -6.16 12.66 -8.71
N SER A 82 -7.44 12.98 -8.82
CA SER A 82 -8.05 14.07 -8.06
C SER A 82 -8.21 13.76 -6.58
N MET A 83 -7.87 12.56 -6.14
CA MET A 83 -8.06 12.12 -4.76
C MET A 83 -6.75 12.06 -3.98
N GLU A 84 -5.78 12.88 -4.38
CA GLU A 84 -4.47 12.89 -3.74
C GLU A 84 -4.58 13.23 -2.25
N ASP A 85 -5.41 14.21 -1.89
CA ASP A 85 -5.57 14.58 -0.48
C ASP A 85 -6.16 13.43 0.33
N PHE A 86 -7.08 12.69 -0.25
CA PHE A 86 -7.67 11.54 0.39
C PHE A 86 -6.58 10.48 0.65
N ALA A 87 -5.73 10.22 -0.34
CA ALA A 87 -4.65 9.27 -0.20
C ALA A 87 -3.67 9.71 0.90
N ASN A 88 -3.37 10.99 0.95
CA ASN A 88 -2.45 11.52 1.96
C ASN A 88 -3.02 11.39 3.37
N THR A 89 -4.32 11.55 3.53
CA THR A 89 -4.97 11.35 4.81
C THR A 89 -4.76 9.94 5.32
N PHE A 90 -4.97 8.94 4.45
CA PHE A 90 -4.78 7.54 4.85
C PHE A 90 -3.31 7.20 5.04
N ALA A 91 -2.42 7.83 4.27
CA ALA A 91 -0.99 7.58 4.42
C ALA A 91 -0.46 8.10 5.76
N SER A 92 -1.00 9.22 6.25
CA SER A 92 -0.59 9.78 7.53
C SER A 92 -1.10 8.98 8.71
N MET A 93 -2.05 8.09 8.47
CA MET A 93 -2.60 7.22 9.49
C MET A 93 -3.15 7.97 10.70
N ALA A 94 -3.98 8.94 10.43
CA ALA A 94 -4.80 9.52 11.47
C ALA A 94 -5.65 8.42 12.13
N SER A 95 -6.42 8.75 13.14
CA SER A 95 -7.24 7.72 13.77
C SER A 95 -8.25 7.17 12.77
N ALA A 96 -8.65 5.92 12.96
CA ALA A 96 -9.62 5.29 12.06
C ALA A 96 -10.93 6.07 11.99
N GLU A 97 -11.30 6.73 13.06
CA GLU A 97 -12.52 7.50 13.09
C GLU A 97 -12.45 8.73 12.20
N ASP A 98 -11.26 9.28 12.03
CA ASP A 98 -11.07 10.43 11.14
C ASP A 98 -11.13 10.03 9.68
N MET A 99 -10.92 8.76 9.38
CA MET A 99 -10.89 8.24 8.01
C MET A 99 -12.26 7.84 7.50
N PHE A 100 -13.14 7.52 8.41
CA PHE A 100 -14.49 7.04 8.10
C PHE A 100 -15.56 7.96 8.75
#